data_bdec66d7a11ec1279706833a2b82c76d
#
_entry.id   bdec66d7a11ec1279706833a2b82c76d
#
_cell.length_a   1.000
_cell.length_b   1.000
_cell.length_c   1.000
_cell.angle_alpha   90.00
_cell.angle_beta   90.00
_cell.angle_gamma   90.00
#
_symmetry.space_group_name_H-M   'P 1'
#
loop_
_entity.id
_entity.type
_entity.pdbx_description
1 polymer ?
#
loop_
_entity_poly.entity_id
_entity_poly.type
_entity_poly.pdbx_seq_one_letter_code
_entity_poly.pdbx_strand_id
1 'polypeptide(L)'
;MSQRIDRRFANWQGLHIDKDTVEPDELARAFMDYLDCECTYFPSMSDDDPIMSAYTYAQRLGVREGFIPVLVNVDEGLWENIIGNSDPDSESSDDYTFNREKVNEFRRRLLEAPVMDGKSILDKLTGQDNDDIDEEPEGGFDNNRYSSYWNTDTNMTHPLILARIPVTEPWKIFAYLPFGNWNDCPANPELMAISKYWYEEYGAVP
;
A
#
# COMPACT_ATOMS: atom_id res chain seq x y z
N MET A 1 -5.96 24.61 -6.16
CA MET A 1 -6.57 24.28 -4.86
C MET A 1 -5.46 23.94 -3.89
N SER A 2 -5.42 24.54 -2.71
CA SER A 2 -4.28 24.52 -1.79
C SER A 2 -4.06 23.13 -1.21
N GLN A 3 -2.86 22.60 -1.42
CA GLN A 3 -2.38 21.37 -0.83
C GLN A 3 -2.54 21.41 0.69
N ARG A 4 -3.28 20.48 1.25
CA ARG A 4 -3.20 20.17 2.67
C ARG A 4 -1.97 19.28 2.92
N ILE A 5 -0.79 19.85 2.78
CA ILE A 5 0.38 19.30 3.47
C ILE A 5 0.11 19.57 4.96
N ASP A 6 -0.15 18.52 5.72
CA ASP A 6 -0.49 18.69 7.13
C ASP A 6 0.74 19.16 7.90
N ARG A 7 0.81 20.46 8.12
CA ARG A 7 1.89 21.11 8.89
C ARG A 7 2.00 20.61 10.34
N ARG A 8 1.10 19.73 10.81
CA ARG A 8 1.17 19.13 12.15
C ARG A 8 2.37 18.23 12.33
N PHE A 9 2.96 17.68 11.25
CA PHE A 9 4.18 16.89 11.30
C PHE A 9 5.47 17.70 11.50
N ALA A 10 5.47 18.98 11.20
CA ALA A 10 6.65 19.84 11.36
C ALA A 10 7.09 20.04 12.83
N ASN A 11 6.31 19.57 13.81
CA ASN A 11 6.55 19.73 15.24
C ASN A 11 6.87 18.42 15.97
N TRP A 12 7.33 17.40 15.27
CA TRP A 12 7.79 16.19 15.91
C TRP A 12 9.06 16.48 16.72
N GLN A 13 8.91 16.55 18.03
CA GLN A 13 10.05 16.69 18.95
C GLN A 13 10.92 15.43 18.84
N GLY A 14 12.03 15.54 18.14
CA GLY A 14 13.04 14.49 17.97
C GLY A 14 13.37 14.07 16.55
N LEU A 15 12.53 14.34 15.56
CA LEU A 15 12.90 14.16 14.16
C LEU A 15 13.30 15.52 13.56
N HIS A 16 14.59 15.76 13.38
CA HIS A 16 15.08 16.75 12.44
C HIS A 16 14.84 16.22 11.03
N ILE A 17 13.59 16.33 10.55
CA ILE A 17 13.37 16.36 9.12
C ILE A 17 13.91 17.72 8.71
N ASP A 18 15.02 17.71 7.99
CA ASP A 18 15.69 18.92 7.53
C ASP A 18 14.68 19.78 6.77
N LYS A 19 14.71 21.09 6.96
CA LYS A 19 13.71 22.02 6.39
C LYS A 19 13.74 22.11 4.85
N ASP A 20 14.69 21.45 4.23
CA ASP A 20 14.77 21.24 2.79
C ASP A 20 13.98 19.99 2.39
N THR A 21 12.69 19.94 2.79
CA THR A 21 11.78 18.90 2.30
C THR A 21 11.73 18.99 0.79
N VAL A 22 12.27 17.97 0.13
CA VAL A 22 12.12 17.80 -1.32
C VAL A 22 10.63 17.76 -1.61
N GLU A 23 10.17 18.68 -2.46
CA GLU A 23 8.76 18.69 -2.87
C GLU A 23 8.44 17.36 -3.56
N PRO A 24 7.28 16.76 -3.26
CA PRO A 24 6.85 15.55 -3.95
C PRO A 24 6.81 15.78 -5.46
N ASP A 25 7.29 14.82 -6.23
CA ASP A 25 7.12 14.80 -7.67
C ASP A 25 5.63 14.60 -8.06
N GLU A 26 5.38 14.58 -9.34
CA GLU A 26 4.01 14.50 -9.87
C GLU A 26 3.33 13.19 -9.51
N LEU A 27 4.04 12.08 -9.62
CA LEU A 27 3.54 10.75 -9.26
C LEU A 27 3.25 10.65 -7.74
N ALA A 28 4.15 11.14 -6.89
CA ALA A 28 3.93 11.15 -5.44
C ALA A 28 2.71 12.00 -5.06
N ARG A 29 2.51 13.15 -5.72
CA ARG A 29 1.30 13.98 -5.52
C ARG A 29 0.04 13.24 -5.94
N ALA A 30 0.09 12.52 -7.06
CA ALA A 30 -1.03 11.72 -7.55
C ALA A 30 -1.41 10.62 -6.56
N PHE A 31 -0.44 9.88 -6.02
CA PHE A 31 -0.68 8.89 -4.96
C PHE A 31 -1.33 9.52 -3.71
N MET A 32 -0.80 10.64 -3.24
CA MET A 32 -1.35 11.33 -2.06
C MET A 32 -2.77 11.81 -2.30
N ASP A 33 -3.06 12.28 -3.50
CA ASP A 33 -4.39 12.71 -3.91
C ASP A 33 -5.36 11.53 -4.08
N TYR A 34 -4.86 10.42 -4.63
CA TYR A 34 -5.61 9.16 -4.77
C TYR A 34 -5.99 8.57 -3.40
N LEU A 35 -5.04 8.47 -2.48
CA LEU A 35 -5.25 7.87 -1.16
C LEU A 35 -6.27 8.66 -0.32
N ASP A 36 -6.40 9.96 -0.56
CA ASP A 36 -7.37 10.86 0.09
C ASP A 36 -7.35 10.77 1.63
N CYS A 37 -6.15 10.61 2.20
CA CYS A 37 -5.92 10.53 3.63
C CYS A 37 -4.69 11.35 4.03
N GLU A 38 -4.35 11.36 5.32
CA GLU A 38 -3.16 12.04 5.80
C GLU A 38 -1.90 11.28 5.34
N CYS A 39 -1.05 11.97 4.58
CA CYS A 39 0.17 11.41 3.98
C CYS A 39 1.40 12.23 4.33
N THR A 40 2.54 11.54 4.51
CA THR A 40 3.86 12.15 4.62
C THR A 40 4.76 11.58 3.53
N TYR A 41 5.36 12.45 2.71
CA TYR A 41 6.28 12.05 1.66
C TYR A 41 7.72 11.99 2.19
N PHE A 42 8.44 10.94 1.80
CA PHE A 42 9.86 10.76 2.01
C PHE A 42 10.55 10.60 0.64
N PRO A 43 11.50 11.49 0.28
CA PRO A 43 12.30 11.28 -0.92
C PRO A 43 13.20 10.06 -0.74
N SER A 44 13.86 9.65 -1.81
CA SER A 44 14.89 8.62 -1.76
C SER A 44 16.01 9.02 -0.81
N MET A 45 16.38 8.13 0.14
CA MET A 45 17.31 8.41 1.23
C MET A 45 18.30 7.27 1.42
N SER A 46 19.52 7.58 1.82
CA SER A 46 20.56 6.59 2.16
C SER A 46 20.44 6.03 3.59
N ASP A 47 19.51 6.56 4.38
CA ASP A 47 19.23 6.17 5.75
C ASP A 47 17.70 6.12 5.94
N ASP A 48 17.19 5.00 6.41
CA ASP A 48 15.75 4.78 6.62
C ASP A 48 15.27 5.04 8.07
N ASP A 49 16.16 5.36 8.98
CA ASP A 49 15.83 5.68 10.39
C ASP A 49 14.70 6.72 10.52
N PRO A 50 14.68 7.82 9.73
CA PRO A 50 13.57 8.78 9.78
C PRO A 50 12.23 8.19 9.37
N ILE A 51 12.22 7.33 8.35
CA ILE A 51 11.02 6.66 7.84
C ILE A 51 10.50 5.69 8.89
N MET A 52 11.37 4.82 9.41
CA MET A 52 11.01 3.80 10.41
C MET A 52 10.57 4.41 11.73
N SER A 53 11.18 5.53 12.14
CA SER A 53 10.75 6.30 13.30
C SER A 53 9.36 6.89 13.12
N ALA A 54 9.09 7.48 11.96
CA ALA A 54 7.77 8.01 11.61
C ALA A 54 6.71 6.91 11.55
N TYR A 55 7.03 5.79 10.92
CA TYR A 55 6.14 4.62 10.83
C TYR A 55 5.80 4.06 12.22
N THR A 56 6.82 3.82 13.06
CA THR A 56 6.64 3.31 14.42
C THR A 56 5.76 4.24 15.27
N TYR A 57 5.94 5.54 15.12
CA TYR A 57 5.08 6.49 15.80
C TYR A 57 3.64 6.44 15.27
N ALA A 58 3.48 6.40 13.95
CA ALA A 58 2.17 6.31 13.32
C ALA A 58 1.42 5.04 13.73
N GLN A 59 2.12 3.89 13.89
CA GLN A 59 1.52 2.67 14.42
C GLN A 59 0.92 2.86 15.82
N ARG A 60 1.67 3.48 16.73
CA ARG A 60 1.18 3.76 18.11
C ARG A 60 0.00 4.74 18.10
N LEU A 61 0.05 5.71 17.22
CA LEU A 61 -1.01 6.71 17.08
C LEU A 61 -2.27 6.10 16.48
N GLY A 62 -2.13 5.26 15.46
CA GLY A 62 -3.21 4.62 14.71
C GLY A 62 -4.14 3.77 15.59
N VAL A 63 -3.57 3.04 16.56
CA VAL A 63 -4.35 2.28 17.56
C VAL A 63 -5.31 3.20 18.34
N ARG A 64 -4.91 4.43 18.60
CA ARG A 64 -5.70 5.40 19.37
C ARG A 64 -6.64 6.21 18.51
N GLU A 65 -6.24 6.55 17.30
CA GLU A 65 -6.95 7.46 16.40
C GLU A 65 -7.77 6.76 15.32
N GLY A 66 -7.63 5.43 15.20
CA GLY A 66 -8.46 4.61 14.31
C GLY A 66 -7.99 4.65 12.86
N PHE A 67 -6.68 4.55 12.61
CA PHE A 67 -6.12 4.38 11.28
C PHE A 67 -5.01 3.32 11.26
N ILE A 68 -4.67 2.84 10.08
CA ILE A 68 -3.54 1.94 9.86
C ILE A 68 -2.49 2.69 9.03
N PRO A 69 -1.24 2.80 9.53
CA PRO A 69 -0.15 3.38 8.75
C PRO A 69 0.35 2.36 7.73
N VAL A 70 0.53 2.80 6.50
CA VAL A 70 1.09 2.00 5.40
C VAL A 70 2.21 2.80 4.72
N LEU A 71 3.32 2.12 4.43
CA LEU A 71 4.38 2.66 3.57
C LEU A 71 4.06 2.25 2.13
N VAL A 72 3.93 3.24 1.25
CA VAL A 72 3.60 3.05 -0.15
C VAL A 72 4.78 3.49 -1.00
N ASN A 73 5.31 2.61 -1.83
CA ASN A 73 6.32 2.98 -2.82
C ASN A 73 5.69 3.91 -3.87
N VAL A 74 6.40 4.97 -4.21
CA VAL A 74 6.06 5.83 -5.34
C VAL A 74 6.62 5.18 -6.60
N ASP A 75 5.81 4.35 -7.23
CA ASP A 75 6.18 3.46 -8.33
C ASP A 75 5.10 3.48 -9.42
N GLU A 76 5.51 3.60 -10.68
CA GLU A 76 4.58 3.69 -11.82
C GLU A 76 3.77 2.39 -11.99
N GLY A 77 4.41 1.23 -11.87
CA GLY A 77 3.71 -0.05 -12.01
C GLY A 77 2.65 -0.25 -10.92
N LEU A 78 2.93 0.20 -9.69
CA LEU A 78 1.92 0.20 -8.63
C LEU A 78 0.80 1.19 -8.95
N TRP A 79 1.14 2.38 -9.47
CA TRP A 79 0.13 3.37 -9.89
C TRP A 79 -0.81 2.80 -10.96
N GLU A 80 -0.27 2.25 -12.05
CA GLU A 80 -1.05 1.64 -13.12
C GLU A 80 -1.98 0.55 -12.59
N ASN A 81 -1.47 -0.30 -11.69
CA ASN A 81 -2.25 -1.37 -11.12
C ASN A 81 -3.43 -0.87 -10.28
N ILE A 82 -3.23 0.09 -9.38
CA ILE A 82 -4.32 0.62 -8.56
C ILE A 82 -5.34 1.41 -9.37
N ILE A 83 -4.91 2.12 -10.41
CA ILE A 83 -5.82 2.83 -11.32
C ILE A 83 -6.56 1.85 -12.21
N GLY A 84 -5.89 0.87 -12.80
CA GLY A 84 -6.52 -0.18 -13.61
C GLY A 84 -7.65 -0.92 -12.86
N ASN A 85 -7.51 -1.08 -11.54
CA ASN A 85 -8.57 -1.66 -10.70
C ASN A 85 -9.72 -0.69 -10.36
N SER A 86 -9.42 0.58 -10.13
CA SER A 86 -10.37 1.54 -9.54
C SER A 86 -10.96 2.55 -10.54
N ASP A 87 -10.21 2.88 -11.59
CA ASP A 87 -10.62 3.77 -12.68
C ASP A 87 -9.97 3.38 -14.01
N PRO A 88 -10.34 2.24 -14.60
CA PRO A 88 -9.68 1.69 -15.79
C PRO A 88 -9.74 2.61 -17.02
N ASP A 89 -10.64 3.58 -17.05
CA ASP A 89 -10.69 4.55 -18.16
C ASP A 89 -9.53 5.57 -18.11
N SER A 90 -8.85 5.68 -16.96
CA SER A 90 -7.70 6.59 -16.74
C SER A 90 -6.35 5.86 -16.69
N GLU A 91 -6.32 4.53 -16.88
CA GLU A 91 -5.11 3.70 -16.76
C GLU A 91 -3.95 4.16 -17.64
N SER A 92 -4.24 4.69 -18.83
CA SER A 92 -3.24 5.15 -19.80
C SER A 92 -2.93 6.65 -19.72
N SER A 93 -3.27 7.30 -18.61
CA SER A 93 -3.07 8.73 -18.45
C SER A 93 -1.61 9.06 -18.11
N ASP A 94 -0.89 9.71 -19.02
CA ASP A 94 0.51 10.12 -18.86
C ASP A 94 0.70 11.23 -17.78
N ASP A 95 -0.41 11.85 -17.35
CA ASP A 95 -0.41 12.95 -16.37
C ASP A 95 -0.87 12.51 -14.97
N TYR A 96 -0.93 11.20 -14.74
CA TYR A 96 -1.34 10.58 -13.47
C TYR A 96 -2.70 11.09 -12.97
N THR A 97 -3.64 11.33 -13.88
CA THR A 97 -5.00 11.76 -13.53
C THR A 97 -5.91 10.56 -13.27
N PHE A 98 -6.97 10.78 -12.51
CA PHE A 98 -8.01 9.79 -12.25
C PHE A 98 -9.35 10.45 -11.96
N ASN A 99 -10.44 9.69 -12.14
CA ASN A 99 -11.77 10.12 -11.79
C ASN A 99 -12.06 9.81 -10.29
N ARG A 100 -12.02 10.82 -9.47
CA ARG A 100 -12.21 10.71 -8.02
C ARG A 100 -13.57 10.07 -7.65
N GLU A 101 -14.63 10.33 -8.41
CA GLU A 101 -15.95 9.75 -8.12
C GLU A 101 -15.95 8.24 -8.33
N LYS A 102 -15.32 7.75 -9.41
CA LYS A 102 -15.17 6.32 -9.67
C LYS A 102 -14.32 5.64 -8.61
N VAL A 103 -13.16 6.21 -8.27
CA VAL A 103 -12.27 5.70 -7.22
C VAL A 103 -13.00 5.61 -5.88
N ASN A 104 -13.73 6.66 -5.50
CA ASN A 104 -14.50 6.66 -4.25
C ASN A 104 -15.63 5.64 -4.26
N GLU A 105 -16.31 5.46 -5.38
CA GLU A 105 -17.35 4.44 -5.53
C GLU A 105 -16.78 3.03 -5.46
N PHE A 106 -15.63 2.78 -6.11
CA PHE A 106 -14.91 1.52 -6.04
C PHE A 106 -14.50 1.19 -4.59
N ARG A 107 -13.88 2.16 -3.90
CA ARG A 107 -13.47 2.06 -2.49
C ARG A 107 -14.67 1.75 -1.58
N ARG A 108 -15.75 2.51 -1.73
CA ARG A 108 -16.97 2.31 -0.97
C ARG A 108 -17.53 0.89 -1.15
N ARG A 109 -17.60 0.40 -2.39
CA ARG A 109 -18.07 -0.97 -2.68
C ARG A 109 -17.25 -2.03 -1.97
N LEU A 110 -15.92 -1.90 -1.97
CA LEU A 110 -15.04 -2.84 -1.26
C LEU A 110 -15.23 -2.77 0.26
N LEU A 111 -15.36 -1.57 0.83
CA LEU A 111 -15.53 -1.40 2.28
C LEU A 111 -16.88 -1.89 2.80
N GLU A 112 -17.94 -1.78 2.00
CA GLU A 112 -19.31 -2.19 2.35
C GLU A 112 -19.63 -3.65 1.99
N ALA A 113 -18.86 -4.25 1.10
CA ALA A 113 -19.09 -5.63 0.68
C ALA A 113 -18.88 -6.62 1.85
N PRO A 114 -19.73 -7.64 1.98
CA PRO A 114 -19.47 -8.74 2.91
C PRO A 114 -18.15 -9.41 2.55
N VAL A 115 -17.29 -9.62 3.55
CA VAL A 115 -16.03 -10.32 3.36
C VAL A 115 -16.30 -11.81 3.15
N MET A 116 -15.74 -12.36 2.07
CA MET A 116 -15.87 -13.78 1.70
C MET A 116 -15.12 -14.69 2.69
N ASP A 117 -15.28 -15.99 2.56
CA ASP A 117 -14.51 -16.99 3.30
C ASP A 117 -13.10 -17.13 2.70
N GLY A 118 -12.13 -16.49 3.34
CA GLY A 118 -10.73 -16.47 2.89
C GLY A 118 -10.07 -17.84 2.92
N LYS A 119 -10.44 -18.72 3.89
CA LYS A 119 -9.93 -20.09 3.94
C LYS A 119 -10.36 -20.89 2.71
N SER A 120 -11.65 -20.84 2.38
CA SER A 120 -12.17 -21.55 1.21
C SER A 120 -11.58 -21.05 -0.11
N ILE A 121 -11.24 -19.75 -0.21
CA ILE A 121 -10.54 -19.20 -1.37
C ILE A 121 -9.11 -19.75 -1.44
N LEU A 122 -8.39 -19.71 -0.33
CA LEU A 122 -7.02 -20.21 -0.24
C LEU A 122 -6.93 -21.69 -0.57
N ASP A 123 -7.83 -22.52 -0.02
CA ASP A 123 -7.91 -23.96 -0.29
C ASP A 123 -8.14 -24.26 -1.78
N LYS A 124 -8.87 -23.39 -2.51
CA LYS A 124 -9.07 -23.53 -3.96
C LYS A 124 -7.81 -23.15 -4.75
N LEU A 125 -7.14 -22.05 -4.38
CA LEU A 125 -5.93 -21.62 -5.05
C LEU A 125 -4.80 -22.66 -4.89
N THR A 126 -4.60 -23.16 -3.68
CA THR A 126 -3.59 -24.19 -3.40
C THR A 126 -3.96 -25.58 -3.94
N GLY A 127 -5.25 -25.89 -4.11
CA GLY A 127 -5.70 -27.17 -4.66
C GLY A 127 -5.63 -27.27 -6.19
N GLN A 128 -5.52 -26.16 -6.90
CA GLN A 128 -5.34 -26.15 -8.35
C GLN A 128 -3.90 -26.42 -8.78
N ASP A 129 -2.93 -26.16 -7.91
CA ASP A 129 -1.49 -26.30 -8.22
C ASP A 129 -0.92 -27.70 -7.93
N ASN A 130 -1.73 -28.64 -7.40
CA ASN A 130 -1.20 -29.96 -6.98
C ASN A 130 -1.01 -30.98 -8.07
N ASP A 131 -1.38 -30.70 -9.32
CA ASP A 131 -1.21 -31.66 -10.43
C ASP A 131 0.10 -31.49 -11.22
N ASP A 132 0.86 -30.40 -11.03
CA ASP A 132 2.07 -30.10 -11.81
C ASP A 132 3.32 -29.76 -10.98
N ILE A 133 3.32 -29.92 -9.64
CA ILE A 133 4.50 -29.62 -8.81
C ILE A 133 5.31 -30.90 -8.57
N ASP A 134 5.96 -31.43 -9.63
CA ASP A 134 7.09 -32.39 -9.50
C ASP A 134 8.47 -31.71 -9.59
N GLU A 135 8.54 -30.40 -9.71
CA GLU A 135 9.80 -29.67 -9.69
C GLU A 135 9.82 -28.72 -8.49
N GLU A 136 10.59 -29.07 -7.45
CA GLU A 136 10.99 -28.07 -6.45
C GLU A 136 11.67 -26.93 -7.21
N PRO A 137 11.24 -25.66 -7.00
CA PRO A 137 11.89 -24.53 -7.66
C PRO A 137 13.38 -24.56 -7.28
N GLU A 138 14.25 -24.79 -8.28
CA GLU A 138 15.70 -24.66 -8.14
C GLU A 138 16.05 -23.20 -7.85
N GLY A 139 15.85 -22.78 -6.64
CA GLY A 139 16.16 -21.45 -6.15
C GLY A 139 15.35 -21.23 -4.90
N GLY A 140 15.96 -21.42 -3.75
CA GLY A 140 15.36 -21.03 -2.48
C GLY A 140 14.90 -19.58 -2.56
N PHE A 141 13.80 -19.26 -1.93
CA PHE A 141 13.33 -17.89 -1.79
C PHE A 141 14.49 -17.03 -1.27
N ASP A 142 15.03 -16.18 -2.13
CA ASP A 142 16.05 -15.22 -1.73
C ASP A 142 15.36 -14.14 -0.88
N ASN A 143 15.29 -14.40 0.42
CA ASN A 143 14.70 -13.49 1.40
C ASN A 143 15.34 -12.08 1.40
N ASN A 144 16.47 -11.90 0.70
CA ASN A 144 17.15 -10.61 0.60
C ASN A 144 16.50 -9.65 -0.42
N ARG A 145 15.55 -10.12 -1.24
CA ARG A 145 14.90 -9.29 -2.27
C ARG A 145 13.56 -8.65 -1.86
N TYR A 146 13.06 -8.93 -0.66
CA TYR A 146 11.76 -8.42 -0.20
C TYR A 146 11.81 -7.22 0.74
N SER A 147 12.87 -6.43 0.74
CA SER A 147 12.76 -5.08 1.28
C SER A 147 12.12 -4.19 0.21
N SER A 148 10.81 -4.19 0.15
CA SER A 148 10.02 -3.49 -0.86
C SER A 148 10.26 -1.98 -0.94
N TYR A 149 10.93 -1.40 0.02
CA TYR A 149 11.23 0.03 0.10
C TYR A 149 12.71 0.39 -0.14
N TRP A 150 13.60 -0.60 -0.31
CA TRP A 150 15.04 -0.38 -0.48
C TRP A 150 15.51 -0.79 -1.88
N ASN A 151 16.12 0.15 -2.58
CA ASN A 151 16.74 -0.11 -3.88
C ASN A 151 18.20 -0.55 -3.67
N THR A 152 18.48 -1.82 -3.91
CA THR A 152 19.82 -2.42 -3.72
C THR A 152 20.85 -1.90 -4.71
N ASP A 153 20.44 -1.45 -5.90
CA ASP A 153 21.34 -0.96 -6.93
C ASP A 153 21.89 0.43 -6.59
N THR A 154 21.07 1.28 -6.00
CA THR A 154 21.44 2.62 -5.59
C THR A 154 21.88 2.72 -4.14
N ASN A 155 21.62 1.68 -3.35
CA ASN A 155 21.78 1.67 -1.88
C ASN A 155 21.02 2.83 -1.19
N MET A 156 19.81 3.09 -1.67
CA MET A 156 18.90 4.11 -1.14
C MET A 156 17.49 3.55 -1.02
N THR A 157 16.65 4.16 -0.21
CA THR A 157 15.21 3.86 -0.23
C THR A 157 14.60 4.27 -1.57
N HIS A 158 13.52 3.64 -1.97
CA HIS A 158 12.61 4.25 -2.95
C HIS A 158 11.98 5.51 -2.36
N PRO A 159 11.48 6.44 -3.18
CA PRO A 159 10.58 7.47 -2.69
C PRO A 159 9.34 6.81 -2.07
N LEU A 160 8.94 7.24 -0.87
CA LEU A 160 7.88 6.60 -0.09
C LEU A 160 6.83 7.61 0.35
N ILE A 161 5.61 7.11 0.51
CA ILE A 161 4.54 7.82 1.20
C ILE A 161 4.14 7.00 2.42
N LEU A 162 4.19 7.62 3.60
CA LEU A 162 3.56 7.09 4.79
C LEU A 162 2.11 7.59 4.82
N ALA A 163 1.18 6.71 4.50
CA ALA A 163 -0.25 6.99 4.48
C ALA A 163 -0.91 6.53 5.79
N ARG A 164 -1.85 7.32 6.31
CA ARG A 164 -2.71 6.95 7.45
C ARG A 164 -4.06 6.52 6.92
N ILE A 165 -4.17 5.26 6.52
CA ILE A 165 -5.40 4.72 5.95
C ILE A 165 -6.51 4.71 7.03
N PRO A 166 -7.66 5.36 6.81
CA PRO A 166 -8.70 5.53 7.82
C PRO A 166 -9.58 4.28 7.98
N VAL A 167 -8.93 3.15 8.27
CA VAL A 167 -9.56 1.87 8.60
C VAL A 167 -8.94 1.30 9.87
N THR A 168 -9.68 0.47 10.58
CA THR A 168 -9.21 -0.22 11.80
C THR A 168 -9.00 -1.71 11.60
N GLU A 169 -9.52 -2.24 10.52
CA GLU A 169 -9.42 -3.64 10.14
C GLU A 169 -8.33 -3.79 9.06
N PRO A 170 -7.21 -4.50 9.35
CA PRO A 170 -6.02 -4.50 8.46
C PRO A 170 -6.32 -4.91 7.02
N TRP A 171 -7.18 -5.88 6.80
CA TRP A 171 -7.53 -6.32 5.45
C TRP A 171 -8.29 -5.27 4.62
N LYS A 172 -8.82 -4.21 5.24
CA LYS A 172 -9.50 -3.14 4.52
C LYS A 172 -8.57 -2.14 3.84
N ILE A 173 -7.26 -2.26 4.05
CA ILE A 173 -6.28 -1.44 3.31
C ILE A 173 -6.37 -1.66 1.80
N PHE A 174 -6.77 -2.86 1.34
CA PHE A 174 -6.96 -3.17 -0.08
C PHE A 174 -8.07 -2.35 -0.76
N ALA A 175 -8.93 -1.67 -0.01
CA ALA A 175 -9.87 -0.71 -0.57
C ALA A 175 -9.20 0.63 -0.96
N TYR A 176 -8.05 0.93 -0.37
CA TYR A 176 -7.24 2.12 -0.64
C TYR A 176 -6.05 1.82 -1.56
N LEU A 177 -5.58 0.59 -1.54
CA LEU A 177 -4.46 0.09 -2.35
C LEU A 177 -4.90 -1.20 -3.06
N PRO A 178 -5.76 -1.10 -4.09
CA PRO A 178 -6.31 -2.25 -4.78
C PRO A 178 -5.33 -2.80 -5.82
N PHE A 179 -4.36 -3.60 -5.40
CA PHE A 179 -3.35 -4.19 -6.27
C PHE A 179 -3.62 -5.65 -6.67
N GLY A 180 -4.84 -6.15 -6.49
CA GLY A 180 -5.28 -7.44 -7.02
C GLY A 180 -5.44 -7.45 -8.53
N ASN A 181 -5.80 -8.62 -9.10
CA ASN A 181 -5.97 -8.84 -10.54
C ASN A 181 -4.70 -8.65 -11.40
N TRP A 182 -3.54 -8.68 -10.79
CA TRP A 182 -2.28 -8.59 -11.50
C TRP A 182 -1.72 -10.00 -11.73
N ASN A 183 -1.53 -10.40 -12.99
CA ASN A 183 -1.18 -11.77 -13.34
C ASN A 183 -2.13 -12.76 -12.64
N ASP A 184 -1.62 -13.79 -11.98
CA ASP A 184 -2.40 -14.79 -11.25
C ASP A 184 -2.80 -14.36 -9.82
N CYS A 185 -2.63 -13.08 -9.48
CA CYS A 185 -3.01 -12.55 -8.16
C CYS A 185 -4.54 -12.55 -8.01
N PRO A 186 -5.08 -12.98 -6.85
CA PRO A 186 -6.49 -12.90 -6.56
C PRO A 186 -7.07 -11.49 -6.71
N ALA A 187 -8.37 -11.40 -6.98
CA ALA A 187 -9.07 -10.12 -7.01
C ALA A 187 -9.07 -9.45 -5.63
N ASN A 188 -9.21 -8.11 -5.60
CA ASN A 188 -9.15 -7.35 -4.34
C ASN A 188 -10.13 -7.85 -3.25
N PRO A 189 -11.40 -8.25 -3.53
CA PRO A 189 -12.26 -8.85 -2.52
C PRO A 189 -11.73 -10.18 -1.97
N GLU A 190 -11.05 -10.97 -2.80
CA GLU A 190 -10.43 -12.24 -2.40
C GLU A 190 -9.18 -12.00 -1.54
N LEU A 191 -8.35 -11.02 -1.90
CA LEU A 191 -7.21 -10.58 -1.09
C LEU A 191 -7.66 -10.10 0.30
N MET A 192 -8.74 -9.32 0.36
CA MET A 192 -9.33 -8.90 1.63
C MET A 192 -9.78 -10.09 2.48
N ALA A 193 -10.40 -11.10 1.86
CA ALA A 193 -10.87 -12.29 2.56
C ALA A 193 -9.72 -13.17 3.07
N ILE A 194 -8.70 -13.42 2.24
CA ILE A 194 -7.50 -14.17 2.61
C ILE A 194 -6.75 -13.45 3.73
N SER A 195 -6.54 -12.14 3.61
CA SER A 195 -5.85 -11.34 4.62
C SER A 195 -6.60 -11.32 5.95
N LYS A 196 -7.95 -11.26 5.90
CA LYS A 196 -8.77 -11.37 7.11
C LYS A 196 -8.57 -12.73 7.79
N TYR A 197 -8.62 -13.81 7.02
CA TYR A 197 -8.38 -15.17 7.55
C TYR A 197 -7.00 -15.27 8.20
N TRP A 198 -5.95 -14.80 7.55
CA TRP A 198 -4.60 -14.82 8.12
C TRP A 198 -4.46 -13.94 9.36
N TYR A 199 -5.14 -12.81 9.40
CA TYR A 199 -5.15 -11.96 10.59
C TYR A 199 -5.83 -12.67 11.78
N GLU A 200 -6.99 -13.29 11.56
CA GLU A 200 -7.76 -13.96 12.61
C GLU A 200 -7.07 -15.23 13.13
N GLU A 201 -6.44 -16.01 12.24
CA GLU A 201 -5.81 -17.27 12.60
C GLU A 201 -4.36 -17.13 13.10
N TYR A 202 -3.61 -16.20 12.54
CA TYR A 202 -2.16 -16.10 12.77
C TYR A 202 -1.70 -14.72 13.26
N GLY A 203 -2.58 -13.74 13.37
CA GLY A 203 -2.23 -12.36 13.71
C GLY A 203 -1.41 -11.66 12.61
N ALA A 204 -1.43 -12.18 11.38
CA ALA A 204 -0.72 -11.58 10.26
C ALA A 204 -1.37 -10.26 9.84
N VAL A 205 -0.55 -9.24 9.56
CA VAL A 205 -1.01 -7.94 9.04
C VAL A 205 -0.52 -7.84 7.59
N PRO A 206 -1.39 -7.44 6.64
CA PRO A 206 -1.00 -7.22 5.25
C PRO A 206 0.05 -6.15 5.09
#